data_cc3ede06b14af4c3d052bb88e707ea97
#
_entry.id   cc3ede06b14af4c3d052bb88e707ea97
#
_cell.length_a   1.000
_cell.length_b   1.000
_cell.length_c   1.000
_cell.angle_alpha   90.00
_cell.angle_beta   90.00
_cell.angle_gamma   90.00
#
_symmetry.space_group_name_H-M   'P 1'
#
loop_
_entity.id
_entity.type
_entity.pdbx_description
1 polymer ?
#
loop_
_entity_poly.entity_id
_entity_poly.type
_entity_poly.pdbx_seq_one_letter_code
_entity_poly.pdbx_strand_id
1 'polypeptide(L)'
;MNADILPHAWRSFIARYAGNVTPDAALELVERRRNEGIVYPPCGKLFRAFELTPPETVRVVIVGQDPYHNPGEAEGLAFSVPAGLALPPSLKNLFKEYADDLRRPMPTTGSLEAWARGGVLLLNAILSVDAHNPASHRDCGWEVFTDAAIRAVSAGAEKRVAFILWGNYARSKKKLIDGRHFVLEGAHPSPLSAYRGFFGSRPFSRVEQALGDWNWPQP
;
A
#
# COMPACT_ATOMS: atom_id res chain seq x y z
N MET A 1 20.86 -3.77 -14.28
CA MET A 1 19.52 -3.25 -14.02
C MET A 1 18.88 -4.17 -13.00
N ASN A 2 18.44 -3.66 -11.84
CA ASN A 2 17.72 -4.48 -10.86
C ASN A 2 16.38 -4.87 -11.48
N ALA A 3 16.16 -6.17 -11.69
CA ALA A 3 14.88 -6.68 -12.17
C ALA A 3 13.80 -6.53 -11.08
N ASP A 4 12.54 -6.36 -11.48
CA ASP A 4 11.41 -6.41 -10.57
C ASP A 4 11.15 -7.86 -10.14
N ILE A 5 11.69 -8.23 -8.99
CA ILE A 5 11.63 -9.60 -8.45
C ILE A 5 10.81 -9.61 -7.16
N LEU A 6 9.74 -10.40 -7.14
CA LEU A 6 8.99 -10.64 -5.90
C LEU A 6 9.88 -11.40 -4.90
N PRO A 7 10.06 -10.90 -3.65
CA PRO A 7 10.84 -11.59 -2.62
C PRO A 7 10.38 -13.03 -2.39
N HIS A 8 11.33 -13.95 -2.25
CA HIS A 8 11.04 -15.38 -2.07
C HIS A 8 10.13 -15.65 -0.86
N ALA A 9 10.32 -14.95 0.26
CA ALA A 9 9.47 -15.06 1.43
C ALA A 9 8.00 -14.80 1.10
N TRP A 10 7.70 -13.74 0.34
CA TRP A 10 6.33 -13.43 -0.09
C TRP A 10 5.77 -14.45 -1.08
N ARG A 11 6.58 -14.93 -2.03
CA ARG A 11 6.16 -15.98 -2.98
C ARG A 11 5.72 -17.23 -2.22
N SER A 12 6.55 -17.69 -1.28
CA SER A 12 6.26 -18.86 -0.46
C SER A 12 5.05 -18.63 0.45
N PHE A 13 4.92 -17.44 1.03
CA PHE A 13 3.81 -17.10 1.91
C PHE A 13 2.47 -17.06 1.16
N ILE A 14 2.42 -16.41 -0.01
CA ILE A 14 1.22 -16.37 -0.86
C ILE A 14 0.83 -17.79 -1.30
N ALA A 15 1.80 -18.58 -1.78
CA ALA A 15 1.54 -19.96 -2.19
C ALA A 15 0.96 -20.81 -1.06
N ARG A 16 1.45 -20.62 0.17
CA ARG A 16 0.98 -21.36 1.35
C ARG A 16 -0.45 -21.01 1.77
N TYR A 17 -0.85 -19.74 1.72
CA TYR A 17 -2.08 -19.26 2.34
C TYR A 17 -3.15 -18.79 1.34
N ALA A 18 -2.79 -18.55 0.08
CA ALA A 18 -3.71 -18.05 -0.93
C ALA A 18 -3.63 -18.79 -2.28
N GLY A 19 -2.80 -19.85 -2.37
CA GLY A 19 -2.60 -20.64 -3.58
C GLY A 19 -1.49 -20.09 -4.49
N ASN A 20 -1.16 -20.83 -5.54
CA ASN A 20 -0.08 -20.50 -6.47
C ASN A 20 -0.47 -19.35 -7.43
N VAL A 21 -0.67 -18.17 -6.86
CA VAL A 21 -0.93 -16.95 -7.63
C VAL A 21 0.37 -16.21 -7.85
N THR A 22 0.70 -15.97 -9.12
CA THR A 22 1.91 -15.24 -9.53
C THR A 22 1.57 -13.93 -10.23
N PRO A 23 2.47 -12.95 -10.27
CA PRO A 23 2.25 -11.68 -10.98
C PRO A 23 2.65 -11.74 -12.47
N ASP A 24 2.87 -12.93 -13.06
CA ASP A 24 3.55 -13.09 -14.35
C ASP A 24 2.84 -12.35 -15.49
N ALA A 25 1.53 -12.49 -15.61
CA ALA A 25 0.76 -11.78 -16.64
C ALA A 25 0.88 -10.25 -16.56
N ALA A 26 0.88 -9.72 -15.33
CA ALA A 26 1.06 -8.28 -15.11
C ALA A 26 2.50 -7.84 -15.41
N LEU A 27 3.50 -8.66 -15.08
CA LEU A 27 4.90 -8.38 -15.41
C LEU A 27 5.15 -8.38 -16.92
N GLU A 28 4.58 -9.32 -17.66
CA GLU A 28 4.65 -9.34 -19.13
C GLU A 28 4.04 -8.07 -19.75
N LEU A 29 2.90 -7.57 -19.21
CA LEU A 29 2.35 -6.29 -19.64
C LEU A 29 3.33 -5.16 -19.35
N VAL A 30 3.86 -5.08 -18.14
CA VAL A 30 4.78 -4.00 -17.72
C VAL A 30 6.01 -3.96 -18.63
N GLU A 31 6.58 -5.11 -18.95
CA GLU A 31 7.74 -5.20 -19.84
C GLU A 31 7.42 -4.67 -21.25
N ARG A 32 6.29 -5.06 -21.83
CA ARG A 32 5.84 -4.52 -23.11
C ARG A 32 5.63 -3.00 -23.05
N ARG A 33 4.92 -2.52 -22.02
CA ARG A 33 4.62 -1.09 -21.87
C ARG A 33 5.88 -0.24 -21.66
N ARG A 34 6.89 -0.78 -20.97
CA ARG A 34 8.21 -0.12 -20.81
C ARG A 34 8.98 0.01 -22.12
N ASN A 35 8.77 -0.87 -23.09
CA ASN A 35 9.35 -0.75 -24.42
C ASN A 35 8.63 0.30 -25.30
N GLU A 36 7.38 0.64 -24.96
CA GLU A 36 6.54 1.62 -25.66
C GLU A 36 6.58 3.01 -25.03
N GLY A 37 6.86 3.10 -23.72
CA GLY A 37 6.80 4.36 -23.00
C GLY A 37 7.28 4.28 -21.56
N ILE A 38 6.95 5.29 -20.78
CA ILE A 38 7.35 5.39 -19.38
C ILE A 38 6.28 4.74 -18.50
N VAL A 39 6.71 3.78 -17.69
CA VAL A 39 5.89 3.08 -16.69
C VAL A 39 6.41 3.39 -15.28
N TYR A 40 5.51 3.68 -14.37
CA TYR A 40 5.82 3.87 -12.95
C TYR A 40 5.29 2.71 -12.09
N PRO A 41 5.95 2.41 -10.95
CA PRO A 41 7.24 2.92 -10.53
C PRO A 41 8.38 2.48 -11.45
N PRO A 42 9.58 3.09 -11.32
CA PRO A 42 10.76 2.68 -12.07
C PRO A 42 11.09 1.19 -11.87
N CYS A 43 11.81 0.61 -12.83
CA CYS A 43 12.32 -0.76 -12.77
C CYS A 43 13.06 -1.02 -11.44
N GLY A 44 12.83 -2.18 -10.82
CA GLY A 44 13.37 -2.55 -9.52
C GLY A 44 12.57 -1.99 -8.33
N LYS A 45 11.42 -1.33 -8.56
CA LYS A 45 10.58 -0.79 -7.49
C LYS A 45 9.14 -1.31 -7.45
N LEU A 46 8.74 -2.20 -8.38
CA LEU A 46 7.36 -2.74 -8.39
C LEU A 46 7.00 -3.45 -7.09
N PHE A 47 7.94 -4.20 -6.52
CA PHE A 47 7.71 -4.99 -5.30
C PHE A 47 8.28 -4.36 -4.04
N ARG A 48 8.53 -3.05 -4.04
CA ARG A 48 9.15 -2.35 -2.90
C ARG A 48 8.38 -2.52 -1.59
N ALA A 49 7.05 -2.52 -1.62
CA ALA A 49 6.24 -2.77 -0.44
C ALA A 49 6.51 -4.17 0.16
N PHE A 50 6.69 -5.16 -0.68
CA PHE A 50 6.99 -6.53 -0.27
C PHE A 50 8.44 -6.71 0.19
N GLU A 51 9.38 -5.93 -0.39
CA GLU A 51 10.79 -5.94 0.01
C GLU A 51 11.01 -5.36 1.41
N LEU A 52 10.32 -4.25 1.70
CA LEU A 52 10.49 -3.51 2.96
C LEU A 52 9.65 -4.06 4.11
N THR A 53 8.59 -4.82 3.80
CA THR A 53 7.69 -5.40 4.79
C THR A 53 7.62 -6.93 4.58
N PRO A 54 8.53 -7.72 5.14
CA PRO A 54 8.45 -9.18 5.10
C PRO A 54 7.13 -9.70 5.68
N PRO A 55 6.56 -10.81 5.18
CA PRO A 55 5.20 -11.24 5.53
C PRO A 55 5.00 -11.50 7.02
N GLU A 56 6.03 -12.01 7.72
CA GLU A 56 6.02 -12.26 9.17
C GLU A 56 6.02 -10.99 10.02
N THR A 57 6.42 -9.85 9.45
CA THR A 57 6.47 -8.56 10.15
C THR A 57 5.22 -7.72 9.97
N VAL A 58 4.28 -8.14 9.11
CA VAL A 58 3.09 -7.33 8.80
C VAL A 58 2.20 -7.14 10.03
N ARG A 59 2.00 -5.89 10.42
CA ARG A 59 1.10 -5.47 11.51
C ARG A 59 -0.05 -4.59 11.01
N VAL A 60 0.19 -3.84 9.95
CA VAL A 60 -0.82 -2.99 9.30
C VAL A 60 -0.76 -3.19 7.79
N VAL A 61 -1.91 -3.22 7.13
CA VAL A 61 -2.02 -3.17 5.68
C VAL A 61 -2.80 -1.92 5.30
N ILE A 62 -2.20 -1.05 4.50
CA ILE A 62 -2.89 0.09 3.88
C ILE A 62 -3.04 -0.21 2.41
N VAL A 63 -4.29 -0.20 1.91
CA VAL A 63 -4.57 -0.50 0.51
C VAL A 63 -4.76 0.80 -0.27
N GLY A 64 -3.84 1.08 -1.21
CA GLY A 64 -3.98 2.09 -2.25
C GLY A 64 -4.62 1.50 -3.51
N GLN A 65 -4.94 2.35 -4.50
CA GLN A 65 -5.46 1.90 -5.78
C GLN A 65 -4.32 1.60 -6.75
N ASP A 66 -3.64 2.61 -7.23
CA ASP A 66 -2.56 2.57 -8.21
C ASP A 66 -1.42 3.54 -7.82
N PRO A 67 -0.23 3.41 -8.43
CA PRO A 67 0.88 4.33 -8.15
C PRO A 67 0.57 5.76 -8.63
N TYR A 68 1.30 6.73 -8.09
CA TYR A 68 1.37 8.06 -8.70
C TYR A 68 1.88 7.95 -10.13
N HIS A 69 1.28 8.71 -11.04
CA HIS A 69 1.58 8.65 -12.48
C HIS A 69 2.40 9.82 -13.01
N ASN A 70 2.83 10.74 -12.12
CA ASN A 70 3.73 11.84 -12.48
C ASN A 70 5.21 11.46 -12.30
N PRO A 71 6.13 12.12 -13.02
CA PRO A 71 7.55 11.85 -12.93
C PRO A 71 8.10 11.94 -11.51
N GLY A 72 8.82 10.89 -11.09
CA GLY A 72 9.54 10.86 -9.83
C GLY A 72 8.72 10.58 -8.58
N GLU A 73 7.38 10.58 -8.63
CA GLU A 73 6.53 10.42 -7.45
C GLU A 73 6.43 8.98 -6.97
N ALA A 74 6.25 8.02 -7.90
CA ALA A 74 6.05 6.63 -7.53
C ALA A 74 7.35 5.93 -7.11
N GLU A 75 7.36 5.35 -5.92
CA GLU A 75 8.50 4.58 -5.40
C GLU A 75 8.17 3.14 -4.99
N GLY A 76 6.99 2.64 -5.40
CA GLY A 76 6.56 1.26 -5.11
C GLY A 76 5.90 1.07 -3.75
N LEU A 77 5.56 2.14 -3.05
CA LEU A 77 4.82 2.17 -1.80
C LEU A 77 3.55 3.00 -1.96
N ALA A 78 2.41 2.49 -1.53
CA ALA A 78 1.15 3.25 -1.57
C ALA A 78 1.26 4.55 -0.76
N PHE A 79 0.78 5.67 -1.33
CA PHE A 79 0.81 7.03 -0.77
C PHE A 79 2.20 7.67 -0.64
N SER A 80 3.29 6.93 -0.74
CA SER A 80 4.67 7.41 -0.53
C SER A 80 5.25 8.08 -1.77
N VAL A 81 6.07 9.10 -1.54
CA VAL A 81 6.93 9.71 -2.55
C VAL A 81 8.37 9.80 -2.03
N PRO A 82 9.39 9.77 -2.89
CA PRO A 82 10.77 9.94 -2.47
C PRO A 82 10.99 11.20 -1.63
N ALA A 83 11.94 11.13 -0.69
CA ALA A 83 12.31 12.28 0.13
C ALA A 83 12.76 13.47 -0.75
N GLY A 84 12.40 14.67 -0.34
CA GLY A 84 12.75 15.91 -1.05
C GLY A 84 11.74 16.33 -2.13
N LEU A 85 10.72 15.52 -2.42
CA LEU A 85 9.62 15.92 -3.30
C LEU A 85 8.51 16.64 -2.52
N ALA A 86 7.76 17.47 -3.25
CA ALA A 86 6.55 18.09 -2.73
C ALA A 86 5.53 17.02 -2.35
N LEU A 87 4.87 17.17 -1.21
CA LEU A 87 3.85 16.22 -0.75
C LEU A 87 2.63 16.26 -1.67
N PRO A 88 2.25 15.11 -2.29
CA PRO A 88 0.99 15.02 -3.00
C PRO A 88 -0.21 15.33 -2.07
N PRO A 89 -1.31 15.85 -2.61
CA PRO A 89 -2.44 16.29 -1.79
C PRO A 89 -3.01 15.24 -0.83
N SER A 90 -3.08 13.98 -1.27
CA SER A 90 -3.55 12.88 -0.41
C SER A 90 -2.59 12.59 0.73
N LEU A 91 -1.29 12.59 0.47
CA LEU A 91 -0.25 12.38 1.50
C LEU A 91 -0.22 13.54 2.50
N LYS A 92 -0.37 14.78 2.03
CA LYS A 92 -0.46 15.96 2.90
C LYS A 92 -1.66 15.85 3.86
N ASN A 93 -2.82 15.42 3.37
CA ASN A 93 -3.99 15.22 4.20
C ASN A 93 -3.80 14.06 5.20
N LEU A 94 -3.16 12.96 4.75
CA LEU A 94 -2.82 11.83 5.60
C LEU A 94 -1.91 12.27 6.75
N PHE A 95 -0.87 13.04 6.48
CA PHE A 95 0.05 13.55 7.51
C PHE A 95 -0.62 14.53 8.46
N LYS A 96 -1.54 15.37 7.95
CA LYS A 96 -2.33 16.26 8.82
C LYS A 96 -3.14 15.45 9.83
N GLU A 97 -3.89 14.44 9.37
CA GLU A 97 -4.66 13.58 10.27
C GLU A 97 -3.75 12.78 11.21
N TYR A 98 -2.59 12.29 10.74
CA TYR A 98 -1.60 11.61 11.57
C TYR A 98 -1.10 12.49 12.71
N ALA A 99 -0.74 13.73 12.41
CA ALA A 99 -0.24 14.68 13.41
C ALA A 99 -1.33 15.06 14.43
N ASP A 100 -2.54 15.33 13.95
CA ASP A 100 -3.68 15.71 14.79
C ASP A 100 -4.13 14.55 15.69
N ASP A 101 -4.24 13.34 15.15
CA ASP A 101 -4.72 12.13 15.85
C ASP A 101 -3.75 11.68 16.95
N LEU A 102 -2.46 11.57 16.60
CA LEU A 102 -1.43 11.09 17.52
C LEU A 102 -0.75 12.19 18.35
N ARG A 103 -1.11 13.46 18.13
CA ARG A 103 -0.48 14.63 18.76
C ARG A 103 1.04 14.63 18.57
N ARG A 104 1.47 14.31 17.34
CA ARG A 104 2.88 14.26 16.92
C ARG A 104 3.19 15.40 15.96
N PRO A 105 4.45 15.80 15.81
CA PRO A 105 4.84 16.74 14.76
C PRO A 105 4.44 16.23 13.39
N MET A 106 4.10 17.16 12.49
CA MET A 106 3.83 16.81 11.11
C MET A 106 5.11 16.29 10.44
N PRO A 107 5.07 15.15 9.72
CA PRO A 107 6.24 14.63 9.03
C PRO A 107 6.81 15.63 8.02
N THR A 108 8.13 15.68 7.92
CA THR A 108 8.86 16.59 7.02
C THR A 108 9.32 15.93 5.72
N THR A 109 9.27 14.60 5.65
CA THR A 109 9.56 13.82 4.45
C THR A 109 8.29 13.20 3.87
N GLY A 110 8.22 13.06 2.55
CA GLY A 110 7.14 12.33 1.87
C GLY A 110 7.35 10.82 1.83
N SER A 111 8.53 10.34 2.24
CA SER A 111 8.84 8.91 2.22
C SER A 111 8.23 8.20 3.43
N LEU A 112 7.48 7.14 3.15
CA LEU A 112 6.88 6.25 4.14
C LEU A 112 7.70 4.95 4.34
N GLU A 113 8.97 4.92 3.90
CA GLU A 113 9.83 3.74 4.09
C GLU A 113 9.95 3.32 5.55
N ALA A 114 10.01 4.26 6.49
CA ALA A 114 10.04 3.94 7.92
C ALA A 114 8.79 3.19 8.38
N TRP A 115 7.62 3.53 7.83
CA TRP A 115 6.39 2.79 8.09
C TRP A 115 6.48 1.37 7.52
N ALA A 116 6.93 1.23 6.26
CA ALA A 116 7.07 -0.08 5.64
C ALA A 116 8.02 -0.99 6.44
N ARG A 117 9.19 -0.49 6.84
CA ARG A 117 10.14 -1.23 7.68
C ARG A 117 9.59 -1.54 9.09
N GLY A 118 8.67 -0.74 9.58
CA GLY A 118 7.98 -0.92 10.87
C GLY A 118 6.76 -1.83 10.81
N GLY A 119 6.55 -2.56 9.71
CA GLY A 119 5.49 -3.53 9.56
C GLY A 119 4.20 -3.01 8.93
N VAL A 120 4.24 -1.86 8.26
CA VAL A 120 3.10 -1.34 7.49
C VAL A 120 3.25 -1.74 6.02
N LEU A 121 2.50 -2.72 5.55
CA LEU A 121 2.43 -3.08 4.14
C LEU A 121 1.64 -2.01 3.38
N LEU A 122 2.37 -1.11 2.70
CA LEU A 122 1.83 -0.02 1.89
C LEU A 122 1.56 -0.53 0.47
N LEU A 123 0.44 -1.21 0.29
CA LEU A 123 0.13 -1.99 -0.90
C LEU A 123 -0.84 -1.26 -1.84
N ASN A 124 -0.40 -0.94 -3.05
CA ASN A 124 -1.34 -0.62 -4.12
C ASN A 124 -1.97 -1.90 -4.68
N ALA A 125 -3.24 -1.86 -5.03
CA ALA A 125 -3.92 -2.99 -5.67
C ALA A 125 -3.42 -3.22 -7.11
N ILE A 126 -3.04 -2.14 -7.80
CA ILE A 126 -2.39 -2.13 -9.11
C ILE A 126 -0.97 -1.63 -8.89
N LEU A 127 0.06 -2.43 -9.22
CA LEU A 127 1.44 -2.08 -8.86
C LEU A 127 2.16 -1.22 -9.90
N SER A 128 1.57 -1.00 -11.07
CA SER A 128 2.18 -0.21 -12.14
C SER A 128 1.17 0.67 -12.86
N VAL A 129 1.65 1.71 -13.54
CA VAL A 129 0.83 2.65 -14.29
C VAL A 129 1.67 3.30 -15.39
N ASP A 130 1.07 3.60 -16.55
CA ASP A 130 1.71 4.44 -17.58
C ASP A 130 1.81 5.89 -17.09
N ALA A 131 2.87 6.57 -17.51
CA ALA A 131 3.05 8.00 -17.22
C ALA A 131 1.80 8.80 -17.65
N HIS A 132 1.31 9.68 -16.76
CA HIS A 132 0.17 10.57 -16.95
C HIS A 132 -1.19 9.89 -17.26
N ASN A 133 -1.29 8.56 -17.09
CA ASN A 133 -2.50 7.80 -17.41
C ASN A 133 -2.96 6.95 -16.20
N PRO A 134 -3.66 7.54 -15.22
CA PRO A 134 -4.09 6.82 -14.02
C PRO A 134 -4.95 5.61 -14.37
N ALA A 135 -4.77 4.52 -13.62
CA ALA A 135 -5.48 3.25 -13.79
C ALA A 135 -5.26 2.55 -15.16
N SER A 136 -4.24 2.93 -15.94
CA SER A 136 -3.95 2.33 -17.26
C SER A 136 -3.64 0.84 -17.22
N HIS A 137 -3.16 0.33 -16.08
CA HIS A 137 -2.86 -1.10 -15.88
C HIS A 137 -3.93 -1.82 -15.03
N ARG A 138 -5.17 -1.32 -15.05
CA ARG A 138 -6.29 -2.06 -14.47
C ARG A 138 -6.57 -3.35 -15.25
N ASP A 139 -7.07 -4.36 -14.58
CA ASP A 139 -7.48 -5.64 -15.16
C ASP A 139 -6.36 -6.41 -15.89
N CYS A 140 -5.10 -6.08 -15.62
CA CYS A 140 -3.94 -6.75 -16.22
C CYS A 140 -3.37 -7.91 -15.35
N GLY A 141 -4.04 -8.26 -14.26
CA GLY A 141 -3.61 -9.33 -13.36
C GLY A 141 -3.05 -8.85 -12.01
N TRP A 142 -2.76 -7.54 -11.84
CA TRP A 142 -2.29 -7.02 -10.56
C TRP A 142 -3.26 -7.27 -9.43
N GLU A 143 -4.55 -7.00 -9.64
CA GLU A 143 -5.58 -7.16 -8.61
C GLU A 143 -5.72 -8.62 -8.16
N VAL A 144 -5.57 -9.58 -9.05
CA VAL A 144 -5.57 -11.01 -8.70
C VAL A 144 -4.41 -11.34 -7.76
N PHE A 145 -3.21 -10.86 -8.10
CA PHE A 145 -2.01 -11.07 -7.30
C PHE A 145 -2.07 -10.35 -5.94
N THR A 146 -2.44 -9.08 -5.92
CA THR A 146 -2.49 -8.28 -4.67
C THR A 146 -3.64 -8.72 -3.76
N ASP A 147 -4.76 -9.17 -4.31
CA ASP A 147 -5.84 -9.81 -3.56
C ASP A 147 -5.39 -11.13 -2.91
N ALA A 148 -4.56 -11.91 -3.61
CA ALA A 148 -3.94 -13.10 -3.03
C ALA A 148 -2.97 -12.73 -1.89
N ALA A 149 -2.18 -11.67 -2.03
CA ALA A 149 -1.32 -11.18 -0.95
C ALA A 149 -2.13 -10.74 0.29
N ILE A 150 -3.25 -10.01 0.09
CA ILE A 150 -4.16 -9.62 1.19
C ILE A 150 -4.74 -10.86 1.88
N ARG A 151 -5.23 -11.85 1.11
CA ARG A 151 -5.73 -13.12 1.67
C ARG A 151 -4.64 -13.87 2.44
N ALA A 152 -3.42 -13.93 1.90
CA ALA A 152 -2.31 -14.60 2.56
C ALA A 152 -1.98 -13.95 3.91
N VAL A 153 -1.92 -12.61 3.99
CA VAL A 153 -1.76 -11.90 5.26
C VAL A 153 -2.92 -12.22 6.21
N SER A 154 -4.14 -12.16 5.71
CA SER A 154 -5.33 -12.45 6.53
C SER A 154 -5.34 -13.88 7.08
N ALA A 155 -4.95 -14.88 6.28
CA ALA A 155 -4.96 -16.28 6.71
C ALA A 155 -3.71 -16.65 7.53
N GLY A 156 -2.54 -16.11 7.18
CA GLY A 156 -1.24 -16.56 7.67
C GLY A 156 -0.65 -15.73 8.80
N ALA A 157 -1.15 -14.54 9.11
CA ALA A 157 -0.62 -13.73 10.20
C ALA A 157 -0.87 -14.38 11.56
N GLU A 158 0.18 -14.55 12.36
CA GLU A 158 0.08 -15.10 13.71
C GLU A 158 -0.59 -14.13 14.69
N LYS A 159 -0.32 -12.84 14.53
CA LYS A 159 -0.92 -11.77 15.34
C LYS A 159 -2.07 -11.11 14.61
N ARG A 160 -2.89 -10.37 15.38
CA ARG A 160 -3.90 -9.50 14.81
C ARG A 160 -3.26 -8.42 13.93
N VAL A 161 -3.77 -8.27 12.72
CA VAL A 161 -3.36 -7.25 11.74
C VAL A 161 -4.46 -6.20 11.60
N ALA A 162 -4.09 -4.94 11.41
CA ALA A 162 -5.02 -3.89 11.07
C ALA A 162 -5.04 -3.67 9.55
N PHE A 163 -6.22 -3.71 8.94
CA PHE A 163 -6.41 -3.38 7.52
C PHE A 163 -7.11 -2.04 7.41
N ILE A 164 -6.46 -1.07 6.78
CA ILE A 164 -6.98 0.27 6.56
C ILE A 164 -7.45 0.39 5.11
N LEU A 165 -8.74 0.60 4.95
CA LEU A 165 -9.44 0.60 3.67
C LEU A 165 -10.07 1.97 3.42
N TRP A 166 -9.29 2.90 2.86
CA TRP A 166 -9.76 4.25 2.56
C TRP A 166 -10.34 4.36 1.15
N GLY A 167 -11.61 4.77 1.08
CA GLY A 167 -12.36 4.93 -0.16
C GLY A 167 -13.00 3.63 -0.67
N ASN A 168 -13.89 3.75 -1.63
CA ASN A 168 -14.74 2.63 -2.09
C ASN A 168 -13.93 1.49 -2.71
N TYR A 169 -12.85 1.83 -3.44
CA TYR A 169 -12.00 0.82 -4.06
C TYR A 169 -11.33 -0.08 -3.00
N ALA A 170 -10.66 0.52 -2.02
CA ALA A 170 -10.04 -0.24 -0.93
C ALA A 170 -11.07 -1.02 -0.10
N ARG A 171 -12.25 -0.43 0.18
CA ARG A 171 -13.34 -1.10 0.92
C ARG A 171 -13.82 -2.37 0.22
N SER A 172 -13.77 -2.46 -1.11
CA SER A 172 -14.14 -3.68 -1.84
C SER A 172 -13.28 -4.88 -1.47
N LYS A 173 -12.08 -4.66 -0.90
CA LYS A 173 -11.16 -5.69 -0.45
C LYS A 173 -11.52 -6.29 0.91
N LYS A 174 -12.46 -5.69 1.66
CA LYS A 174 -12.91 -6.21 2.97
C LYS A 174 -13.32 -7.68 2.95
N LYS A 175 -13.94 -8.14 1.86
CA LYS A 175 -14.35 -9.55 1.67
C LYS A 175 -13.19 -10.56 1.65
N LEU A 176 -11.94 -10.09 1.55
CA LEU A 176 -10.73 -10.90 1.55
C LEU A 176 -10.15 -11.11 2.96
N ILE A 177 -10.72 -10.44 3.96
CA ILE A 177 -10.15 -10.29 5.29
C ILE A 177 -11.00 -11.05 6.31
N ASP A 178 -10.35 -11.92 7.09
CA ASP A 178 -10.96 -12.67 8.17
C ASP A 178 -11.40 -11.77 9.33
N GLY A 179 -12.54 -12.09 9.97
CA GLY A 179 -13.11 -11.30 11.07
C GLY A 179 -12.26 -11.19 12.33
N ARG A 180 -11.20 -12.00 12.48
CA ARG A 180 -10.24 -11.89 13.59
C ARG A 180 -9.36 -10.64 13.55
N HIS A 181 -9.24 -10.03 12.38
CA HIS A 181 -8.43 -8.84 12.17
C HIS A 181 -9.20 -7.56 12.46
N PHE A 182 -8.49 -6.45 12.61
CA PHE A 182 -9.10 -5.14 12.73
C PHE A 182 -9.24 -4.50 11.35
N VAL A 183 -10.47 -4.24 10.91
CA VAL A 183 -10.73 -3.57 9.64
C VAL A 183 -11.24 -2.17 9.91
N LEU A 184 -10.48 -1.17 9.47
CA LEU A 184 -10.84 0.23 9.53
C LEU A 184 -11.24 0.72 8.15
N GLU A 185 -12.52 1.04 7.97
CA GLU A 185 -13.05 1.66 6.75
C GLU A 185 -13.19 3.16 6.95
N GLY A 186 -12.86 3.96 5.93
CA GLY A 186 -12.94 5.41 6.00
C GLY A 186 -13.08 6.07 4.62
N ALA A 187 -13.28 7.39 4.62
CA ALA A 187 -13.16 8.19 3.41
C ALA A 187 -11.70 8.20 2.94
N HIS A 188 -11.47 8.40 1.63
CA HIS A 188 -10.12 8.50 1.09
C HIS A 188 -9.48 9.85 1.49
N PRO A 189 -8.15 9.92 1.76
CA PRO A 189 -7.47 11.17 2.12
C PRO A 189 -7.37 12.20 0.98
N SER A 190 -7.85 11.91 -0.23
CA SER A 190 -7.83 12.88 -1.34
C SER A 190 -8.62 14.14 -1.02
N PRO A 191 -8.26 15.31 -1.58
CA PRO A 191 -9.01 16.55 -1.41
C PRO A 191 -10.50 16.43 -1.70
N LEU A 192 -10.89 15.55 -2.62
CA LEU A 192 -12.29 15.31 -3.01
C LEU A 192 -13.15 14.70 -1.90
N SER A 193 -12.52 14.02 -0.93
CA SER A 193 -13.24 13.25 0.09
C SER A 193 -12.73 13.46 1.52
N ALA A 194 -11.59 14.11 1.73
CA ALA A 194 -10.98 14.25 3.05
C ALA A 194 -11.91 14.94 4.07
N TYR A 195 -12.66 15.95 3.64
CA TYR A 195 -13.64 16.64 4.48
C TYR A 195 -14.98 15.88 4.64
N ARG A 196 -15.12 14.73 3.99
CA ARG A 196 -16.33 13.88 4.06
C ARG A 196 -16.12 12.67 4.97
N GLY A 197 -15.34 12.81 6.04
CA GLY A 197 -15.15 11.78 7.06
C GLY A 197 -13.76 11.11 7.10
N PHE A 198 -12.72 11.68 6.44
CA PHE A 198 -11.36 11.28 6.68
C PHE A 198 -10.76 12.07 7.87
N PHE A 199 -10.83 13.41 7.82
CA PHE A 199 -10.38 14.25 8.93
C PHE A 199 -11.23 14.01 10.18
N GLY A 200 -10.56 13.84 11.33
CA GLY A 200 -11.17 13.55 12.61
C GLY A 200 -11.63 12.09 12.78
N SER A 201 -11.38 11.19 11.80
CA SER A 201 -11.71 9.77 11.90
C SER A 201 -10.79 8.99 12.85
N ARG A 202 -9.65 9.59 13.21
CA ARG A 202 -8.64 9.04 14.12
C ARG A 202 -8.19 7.64 13.76
N PRO A 203 -7.75 7.39 12.52
CA PRO A 203 -7.41 6.06 12.07
C PRO A 203 -6.16 5.51 12.76
N PHE A 204 -5.21 6.37 13.09
CA PHE A 204 -3.91 5.99 13.61
C PHE A 204 -4.00 5.53 15.08
N SER A 205 -4.60 6.33 15.95
CA SER A 205 -4.80 5.97 17.36
C SER A 205 -5.72 4.75 17.52
N ARG A 206 -6.75 4.61 16.67
CA ARG A 206 -7.63 3.43 16.65
C ARG A 206 -6.88 2.15 16.28
N VAL A 207 -5.92 2.23 15.37
CA VAL A 207 -5.06 1.09 15.02
C VAL A 207 -4.14 0.73 16.19
N GLU A 208 -3.46 1.71 16.82
CA GLU A 208 -2.64 1.47 18.01
C GLU A 208 -3.46 0.80 19.13
N GLN A 209 -4.67 1.31 19.40
CA GLN A 209 -5.58 0.72 20.38
C GLN A 209 -5.99 -0.72 20.01
N ALA A 210 -6.30 -0.98 18.74
CA ALA A 210 -6.75 -2.30 18.29
C ALA A 210 -5.65 -3.36 18.32
N LEU A 211 -4.40 -2.95 18.11
CA LEU A 211 -3.24 -3.85 18.13
C LEU A 211 -2.60 -3.99 19.51
N GLY A 212 -2.64 -2.94 20.34
CA GLY A 212 -2.19 -2.94 21.72
C GLY A 212 -0.68 -3.00 21.95
N ASP A 213 0.03 -3.80 21.17
CA ASP A 213 1.48 -4.05 21.26
C ASP A 213 2.29 -3.42 20.11
N TRP A 214 1.70 -2.49 19.38
CA TRP A 214 2.33 -1.86 18.20
C TRP A 214 1.98 -0.36 18.12
N ASN A 215 2.96 0.44 17.73
CA ASN A 215 2.80 1.89 17.53
C ASN A 215 3.30 2.30 16.16
N TRP A 216 2.72 3.38 15.62
CA TRP A 216 3.16 3.93 14.35
C TRP A 216 4.62 4.37 14.39
N PRO A 217 5.47 3.87 13.47
CA PRO A 217 6.81 4.43 13.26
C PRO A 217 6.70 5.90 12.87
N GLN A 218 7.73 6.67 13.16
CA GLN A 218 7.82 8.02 12.61
C GLN A 218 8.29 7.94 11.16
N PRO A 219 7.62 8.64 10.22
CA PRO A 219 8.06 8.72 8.84
C PRO A 219 9.38 9.48 8.68
#